data_1cd9d7fec1b4c660e503b4ea52f0053a
#
_entry.id   1cd9d7fec1b4c660e503b4ea52f0053a
#
_cell.length_a   1.000
_cell.length_b   1.000
_cell.length_c   1.000
_cell.angle_alpha   90.00
_cell.angle_beta   90.00
_cell.angle_gamma   90.00
#
_symmetry.space_group_name_H-M   'P 1'
#
loop_
_entity.id
_entity.type
_entity.pdbx_description
1 polymer ?
#
loop_
_entity_poly.entity_id
_entity_poly.type
_entity_poly.pdbx_seq_one_letter_code
_entity_poly.pdbx_strand_id
1 'polypeptide(L)'
;MTSRIRIQQQDFDLAEEYELLRQTDSAVGAVVTFSGLVRDFEVEADVGVEDVTCAKKSIDSLSLQHYPGMTEKLLEAIVEQANTRWNLIATTVIHRVGDLAPREQIVLVGV
;
A
#
# COMPACT_ATOMS: atom_id res chain seq x y z
N MET A 1 6.97 -0.67 -19.55
CA MET A 1 6.78 -1.07 -18.15
C MET A 1 5.45 -1.80 -17.96
N THR A 2 5.43 -2.84 -17.17
CA THR A 2 4.20 -3.53 -16.78
C THR A 2 3.70 -2.97 -15.47
N SER A 3 2.46 -2.51 -15.44
CA SER A 3 1.87 -1.90 -14.26
C SER A 3 0.59 -2.65 -13.88
N ARG A 4 0.50 -3.04 -12.62
CA ARG A 4 -0.68 -3.69 -12.04
C ARG A 4 -1.15 -2.87 -10.86
N ILE A 5 -2.31 -2.26 -10.99
CA ILE A 5 -2.90 -1.43 -9.94
C ILE A 5 -4.26 -2.01 -9.60
N ARG A 6 -4.45 -2.40 -8.34
CA ARG A 6 -5.70 -2.99 -7.86
C ARG A 6 -6.17 -2.30 -6.59
N ILE A 7 -7.45 -1.98 -6.56
CA ILE A 7 -8.16 -1.53 -5.36
C ILE A 7 -9.15 -2.63 -5.04
N GLN A 8 -9.04 -3.23 -3.86
CA GLN A 8 -9.84 -4.41 -3.53
C GLN A 8 -10.11 -4.51 -2.03
N GLN A 9 -11.14 -5.25 -1.66
CA GLN A 9 -11.41 -5.56 -0.26
C GLN A 9 -10.61 -6.78 0.21
N GLN A 10 -10.37 -7.72 -0.68
CA GLN A 10 -9.70 -8.98 -0.38
C GLN A 10 -8.24 -8.76 -0.03
N ASP A 11 -7.73 -9.62 0.81
CA ASP A 11 -6.31 -9.64 1.13
C ASP A 11 -5.49 -10.05 -0.08
N PHE A 12 -4.20 -9.87 0.00
CA PHE A 12 -3.26 -10.28 -1.04
C PHE A 12 -2.16 -11.14 -0.42
N ASP A 13 -1.55 -11.95 -1.25
CA ASP A 13 -0.43 -12.81 -0.86
C ASP A 13 0.86 -12.17 -1.35
N LEU A 14 1.68 -11.69 -0.42
CA LEU A 14 2.93 -11.01 -0.75
C LEU A 14 3.87 -11.92 -1.56
N ALA A 15 3.98 -13.18 -1.20
CA ALA A 15 4.87 -14.10 -1.89
C ALA A 15 4.44 -14.31 -3.34
N GLU A 16 3.14 -14.40 -3.57
CA GLU A 16 2.58 -14.55 -4.92
C GLU A 16 2.85 -13.30 -5.76
N GLU A 17 2.62 -12.13 -5.21
CA GLU A 17 2.85 -10.87 -5.92
C GLU A 17 4.34 -10.64 -6.19
N TYR A 18 5.19 -11.01 -5.26
CA TYR A 18 6.64 -10.96 -5.43
C TYR A 18 7.08 -11.86 -6.59
N GLU A 19 6.55 -13.07 -6.66
CA GLU A 19 6.87 -14.00 -7.74
C GLU A 19 6.43 -13.48 -9.10
N LEU A 20 5.26 -12.86 -9.16
CA LEU A 20 4.79 -12.23 -10.40
C LEU A 20 5.72 -11.13 -10.88
N LEU A 21 6.26 -10.33 -9.96
CA LEU A 21 7.24 -9.30 -10.31
C LEU A 21 8.52 -9.92 -10.86
N ARG A 22 9.01 -10.98 -10.23
CA ARG A 22 10.22 -11.66 -10.68
C ARG A 22 10.08 -12.24 -12.08
N GLN A 23 8.89 -12.71 -12.42
CA GLN A 23 8.62 -13.38 -13.69
C GLN A 23 8.26 -12.44 -14.82
N THR A 24 8.14 -11.15 -14.56
CA THR A 24 7.69 -10.19 -15.58
C THR A 24 8.66 -10.10 -16.76
N ASP A 25 9.96 -10.08 -16.46
CA ASP A 25 10.98 -9.93 -17.48
C ASP A 25 12.30 -10.45 -16.93
N SER A 26 13.10 -11.07 -17.80
CA SER A 26 14.42 -11.57 -17.42
C SER A 26 15.42 -10.45 -17.08
N ALA A 27 15.10 -9.22 -17.45
CA ALA A 27 15.92 -8.06 -17.13
C ALA A 27 15.74 -7.54 -15.69
N VAL A 28 14.78 -8.12 -14.94
CA VAL A 28 14.58 -7.74 -13.54
C VAL A 28 15.79 -8.16 -12.72
N GLY A 29 16.51 -7.19 -12.20
CA GLY A 29 17.70 -7.44 -11.39
C GLY A 29 17.49 -7.26 -9.89
N ALA A 30 16.41 -6.60 -9.50
CA ALA A 30 16.06 -6.37 -8.10
C ALA A 30 14.57 -6.12 -7.95
N VAL A 31 14.03 -6.50 -6.82
CA VAL A 31 12.63 -6.25 -6.47
C VAL A 31 12.59 -5.61 -5.09
N VAL A 32 11.86 -4.51 -4.98
CA VAL A 32 11.63 -3.84 -3.70
C VAL A 32 10.14 -3.92 -3.39
N THR A 33 9.78 -4.34 -2.19
CA THR A 33 8.40 -4.39 -1.75
C THR A 33 8.22 -3.60 -0.47
N PHE A 34 7.06 -2.97 -0.37
CA PHE A 34 6.61 -2.26 0.82
C PHE A 34 5.20 -2.73 1.15
N SER A 35 4.98 -3.10 2.41
CA SER A 35 3.64 -3.47 2.89
C SER A 35 3.26 -2.60 4.07
N GLY A 36 2.05 -2.05 4.02
CA GLY A 36 1.48 -1.30 5.13
C GLY A 36 0.45 -2.13 5.86
N LEU A 37 0.40 -2.00 7.16
CA LEU A 37 -0.51 -2.77 8.02
C LEU A 37 -1.34 -1.84 8.89
N VAL A 38 -2.52 -2.33 9.31
CA VAL A 38 -3.32 -1.63 10.30
C VAL A 38 -2.66 -1.77 11.66
N ARG A 39 -2.37 -0.64 12.30
CA ARG A 39 -1.83 -0.65 13.66
C ARG A 39 -2.93 -0.87 14.68
N ASP A 40 -2.58 -1.48 15.80
CA ASP A 40 -3.54 -1.71 16.89
C ASP A 40 -3.75 -0.49 17.80
N PHE A 41 -2.99 0.59 17.54
CA PHE A 41 -3.19 1.87 18.24
C PHE A 41 -2.71 3.01 17.35
N GLU A 42 -3.21 4.20 17.64
CA GLU A 42 -2.88 5.42 16.95
C GLU A 42 -2.25 6.42 17.92
N VAL A 43 -1.18 7.09 17.48
CA VAL A 43 -0.59 8.17 18.26
C VAL A 43 -1.19 9.48 17.72
N GLU A 44 -1.81 10.26 18.62
CA GLU A 44 -2.39 11.54 18.26
C GLU A 44 -1.26 12.54 17.96
N ALA A 45 -1.18 12.97 16.69
CA ALA A 45 -0.09 13.80 16.23
C ALA A 45 -0.11 15.22 16.77
N ASP A 46 -1.27 15.72 17.14
CA ASP A 46 -1.46 17.08 17.61
C ASP A 46 -1.67 17.16 19.12
N VAL A 47 -1.27 16.12 19.83
CA VAL A 47 -1.31 16.10 21.27
C VAL A 47 -0.40 17.20 21.80
N GLY A 48 -0.94 18.00 22.70
CA GLY A 48 -0.13 18.99 23.40
C GLY A 48 1.05 18.30 24.09
N VAL A 49 2.17 18.99 24.07
CA VAL A 49 3.43 18.39 24.51
C VAL A 49 3.39 17.86 25.93
N GLU A 50 2.50 18.40 26.74
CA GLU A 50 2.40 18.04 28.15
C GLU A 50 1.66 16.75 28.40
N ASP A 51 0.89 16.26 27.43
CA ASP A 51 0.05 15.11 27.66
C ASP A 51 0.56 13.87 26.95
N VAL A 52 1.61 13.33 27.48
CA VAL A 52 2.24 12.14 26.92
C VAL A 52 1.42 10.88 27.15
N THR A 53 0.57 10.89 28.18
CA THR A 53 -0.21 9.70 28.58
C THR A 53 -1.37 9.41 27.63
N CYS A 54 -1.82 10.40 26.89
CA CYS A 54 -2.94 10.25 25.95
C CYS A 54 -2.51 10.04 24.51
N ALA A 55 -1.23 9.84 24.28
CA ALA A 55 -0.68 9.76 22.92
C ALA A 55 -1.12 8.53 22.16
N LYS A 56 -1.59 7.48 22.84
CA LYS A 56 -1.94 6.21 22.20
C LYS A 56 -3.41 5.92 22.40
N LYS A 57 -4.08 5.60 21.33
CA LYS A 57 -5.48 5.23 21.32
C LYS A 57 -5.64 3.88 20.63
N SER A 58 -6.36 2.99 21.27
CA SER A 58 -6.65 1.68 20.70
C SER A 58 -7.52 1.79 19.46
N ILE A 59 -7.22 0.98 18.46
CA ILE A 59 -8.00 0.90 17.23
C ILE A 59 -8.57 -0.51 17.11
N ASP A 60 -9.90 -0.63 17.01
CA ASP A 60 -10.56 -1.91 16.79
C ASP A 60 -10.59 -2.26 15.31
N SER A 61 -10.79 -1.27 14.46
CA SER A 61 -10.80 -1.45 13.03
C SER A 61 -10.52 -0.12 12.34
N LEU A 62 -10.06 -0.20 11.10
CA LEU A 62 -9.87 0.93 10.23
C LEU A 62 -10.79 0.77 9.02
N SER A 63 -11.61 1.76 8.76
CA SER A 63 -12.49 1.75 7.59
C SER A 63 -11.90 2.61 6.50
N LEU A 64 -11.63 2.00 5.36
CA LEU A 64 -11.03 2.66 4.21
C LEU A 64 -12.03 2.71 3.08
N GLN A 65 -12.19 3.89 2.49
CA GLN A 65 -13.10 4.12 1.38
C GLN A 65 -12.31 4.52 0.14
N HIS A 66 -12.89 4.24 -1.01
CA HIS A 66 -12.32 4.75 -2.25
C HIS A 66 -13.43 5.19 -3.19
N TYR A 67 -13.06 6.04 -4.13
CA TYR A 67 -13.97 6.52 -5.17
C TYR A 67 -13.63 5.79 -6.47
N PRO A 68 -14.50 4.88 -6.95
CA PRO A 68 -14.20 4.07 -8.14
C PRO A 68 -13.78 4.93 -9.33
N GLY A 69 -12.72 4.54 -9.99
CA GLY A 69 -12.15 5.23 -11.13
C GLY A 69 -11.22 6.39 -10.78
N MET A 70 -11.48 7.12 -9.70
CA MET A 70 -10.64 8.26 -9.32
C MET A 70 -9.37 7.80 -8.61
N THR A 71 -9.50 6.88 -7.67
CA THR A 71 -8.35 6.37 -6.92
C THR A 71 -7.38 5.65 -7.84
N GLU A 72 -7.90 4.84 -8.75
CA GLU A 72 -7.07 4.14 -9.74
C GLU A 72 -6.32 5.12 -10.63
N LYS A 73 -6.96 6.17 -11.09
CA LYS A 73 -6.31 7.19 -11.92
C LYS A 73 -5.19 7.93 -11.19
N LEU A 74 -5.41 8.24 -9.92
CA LEU A 74 -4.38 8.89 -9.11
C LEU A 74 -3.17 7.99 -8.92
N LEU A 75 -3.40 6.70 -8.66
CA LEU A 75 -2.31 5.74 -8.52
C LEU A 75 -1.58 5.53 -9.85
N GLU A 76 -2.30 5.45 -10.94
CA GLU A 76 -1.70 5.36 -12.27
C GLU A 76 -0.79 6.55 -12.57
N ALA A 77 -1.24 7.76 -12.22
CA ALA A 77 -0.45 8.96 -12.40
C ALA A 77 0.84 8.93 -11.58
N ILE A 78 0.77 8.45 -10.35
CA ILE A 78 1.94 8.31 -9.47
C ILE A 78 2.93 7.29 -10.05
N VAL A 79 2.43 6.15 -10.49
CA VAL A 79 3.26 5.11 -11.09
C VAL A 79 3.92 5.61 -12.36
N GLU A 80 3.20 6.35 -13.18
CA GLU A 80 3.74 6.93 -14.41
C GLU A 80 4.84 7.95 -14.11
N GLN A 81 4.65 8.79 -13.11
CA GLN A 81 5.68 9.70 -12.64
C GLN A 81 6.93 8.97 -12.18
N ALA A 82 6.75 7.89 -11.42
CA ALA A 82 7.88 7.08 -10.95
C ALA A 82 8.64 6.49 -12.13
N ASN A 83 7.92 6.00 -13.13
CA ASN A 83 8.55 5.41 -14.31
C ASN A 83 9.30 6.44 -15.16
N THR A 84 8.87 7.70 -15.15
CA THR A 84 9.58 8.77 -15.83
C THR A 84 10.90 9.12 -15.13
N ARG A 85 10.92 9.03 -13.81
CA ARG A 85 12.11 9.36 -13.01
C ARG A 85 13.11 8.21 -12.94
N TRP A 86 12.61 6.99 -12.87
CA TRP A 86 13.41 5.79 -12.76
C TRP A 86 12.93 4.78 -13.80
N ASN A 87 13.83 4.13 -14.43
CA ASN A 87 13.48 3.18 -15.48
C ASN A 87 12.99 1.86 -14.88
N LEU A 88 11.72 1.83 -14.50
CA LEU A 88 11.11 0.69 -13.85
C LEU A 88 10.68 -0.36 -14.88
N ILE A 89 10.84 -1.63 -14.55
CA ILE A 89 10.44 -2.72 -15.44
C ILE A 89 9.00 -3.13 -15.15
N ALA A 90 8.64 -3.22 -13.87
CA ALA A 90 7.31 -3.60 -13.45
C ALA A 90 6.96 -2.91 -12.14
N THR A 91 5.67 -2.65 -11.94
CA THR A 91 5.16 -2.05 -10.71
C THR A 91 3.84 -2.72 -10.35
N THR A 92 3.69 -3.07 -9.09
CA THR A 92 2.44 -3.58 -8.52
C THR A 92 2.03 -2.68 -7.38
N VAL A 93 0.78 -2.20 -7.41
CA VAL A 93 0.19 -1.44 -6.31
C VAL A 93 -1.15 -2.09 -6.00
N ILE A 94 -1.31 -2.57 -4.78
CA ILE A 94 -2.58 -3.11 -4.30
C ILE A 94 -2.97 -2.33 -3.06
N HIS A 95 -4.14 -1.72 -3.10
CA HIS A 95 -4.68 -0.99 -1.95
C HIS A 95 -6.00 -1.61 -1.53
N ARG A 96 -6.09 -2.03 -0.28
CA ARG A 96 -7.31 -2.59 0.25
C ARG A 96 -8.22 -1.49 0.75
N VAL A 97 -9.51 -1.75 0.69
CA VAL A 97 -10.57 -0.85 1.15
C VAL A 97 -11.55 -1.67 2.00
N GLY A 98 -12.46 -0.97 2.65
CA GLY A 98 -13.43 -1.60 3.55
C GLY A 98 -12.93 -1.61 4.99
N ASP A 99 -13.51 -2.46 5.81
CA ASP A 99 -13.19 -2.53 7.23
C ASP A 99 -12.06 -3.51 7.46
N LEU A 100 -10.96 -3.02 8.01
CA LEU A 100 -9.76 -3.81 8.26
C LEU A 100 -9.44 -3.79 9.75
N ALA A 101 -9.14 -4.95 10.29
CA ALA A 101 -8.76 -5.12 11.70
C ALA A 101 -7.26 -4.89 11.89
N PRO A 102 -6.80 -4.66 13.12
CA PRO A 102 -5.37 -4.57 13.40
C PRO A 102 -4.59 -5.76 12.87
N ARG A 103 -3.41 -5.50 12.35
CA ARG A 103 -2.48 -6.46 11.74
C ARG A 103 -2.86 -6.89 10.33
N GLU A 104 -4.04 -6.53 9.84
CA GLU A 104 -4.36 -6.81 8.44
C GLU A 104 -3.52 -5.93 7.52
N GLN A 105 -3.23 -6.46 6.36
CA GLN A 105 -2.50 -5.73 5.32
C GLN A 105 -3.41 -4.67 4.70
N ILE A 106 -2.87 -3.48 4.47
CA ILE A 106 -3.60 -2.38 3.83
C ILE A 106 -3.14 -2.21 2.39
N VAL A 107 -1.84 -2.20 2.19
CA VAL A 107 -1.27 -1.80 0.91
C VAL A 107 0.00 -2.59 0.62
N LEU A 108 0.20 -2.87 -0.65
CA LEU A 108 1.44 -3.42 -1.17
C LEU A 108 1.91 -2.54 -2.32
N VAL A 109 3.18 -2.17 -2.28
CA VAL A 109 3.86 -1.56 -3.42
C VAL A 109 5.08 -2.41 -3.73
N GLY A 110 5.19 -2.85 -4.97
CA GLY A 110 6.34 -3.61 -5.44
C GLY A 110 6.87 -3.04 -6.75
N VAL A 111 8.16 -2.95 -6.84
CA VAL A 111 8.81 -2.48 -8.08
C VAL A 111 10.04 -3.32 -8.40
#